data_e42c50caa9d021e328238c5a2000ae7a
#
_entry.id   e42c50caa9d021e328238c5a2000ae7a
#
_cell.length_a   1.000
_cell.length_b   1.000
_cell.length_c   1.000
_cell.angle_alpha   90.00
_cell.angle_beta   90.00
_cell.angle_gamma   90.00
#
_symmetry.space_group_name_H-M   'P 1'
#
loop_
_entity.id
_entity.type
_entity.pdbx_description
1 polymer ?
#
loop_
_entity_poly.entity_id
_entity_poly.type
_entity_poly.pdbx_seq_one_letter_code
_entity_poly.pdbx_strand_id
1 'polypeptide(L)'
;MLFFVLTADGLMVFLIPVIVYQLTTSIEYSGLTYALWWLPRLFLIPLIGKYIDTLGIRPIAVISDGCKIVGCLFLLLTHFTSDLMIAISFGLIGSLISIGNSQTLISYEKIIALISHHKEHHINLMSRMDFLGMIIGPFIGIVFIDLGYKYLLVIPCLFYFINAIFFLFFYTRIKVNTENITNSEEHVFFTKKIIYIFSSPILLFSVFIAIGNNMFDGLIESSGTALIDQVMNLPIKYYGFIDIVAGIFGVLGTYLYSYLNQYISRVWLTIISISIITISSSLLVFFQSSIMIFIICYAVSIIGKVFSGNVLRILRIEIIPINQLASVSSLIILLNQMILPIVGGLLFFSTGEVTAIYILMVIAIGITFISGILLIMSLKRKGTPS
;
A
#
# COMPACT_ATOMS: atom_id res chain seq x y z
N MET A 1 -18.98 -4.31 9.86
CA MET A 1 -18.03 -3.34 10.44
C MET A 1 -16.78 -3.20 9.59
N LEU A 2 -16.06 -4.29 9.32
CA LEU A 2 -14.82 -4.24 8.52
C LEU A 2 -14.97 -3.40 7.23
N PHE A 3 -15.99 -3.64 6.45
CA PHE A 3 -16.24 -2.91 5.21
C PHE A 3 -16.34 -1.37 5.41
N PHE A 4 -17.03 -0.91 6.45
CA PHE A 4 -17.15 0.53 6.73
C PHE A 4 -15.81 1.16 7.10
N VAL A 5 -15.00 0.46 7.91
CA VAL A 5 -13.66 0.96 8.27
C VAL A 5 -12.74 1.00 7.06
N LEU A 6 -12.74 -0.04 6.23
CA LEU A 6 -11.92 -0.07 5.03
C LEU A 6 -12.37 0.98 4.00
N THR A 7 -13.69 1.27 3.93
CA THR A 7 -14.20 2.38 3.11
C THR A 7 -13.74 3.74 3.67
N ALA A 8 -13.74 3.91 5.00
CA ALA A 8 -13.20 5.12 5.63
C ALA A 8 -11.69 5.29 5.36
N ASP A 9 -10.94 4.20 5.50
CA ASP A 9 -9.50 4.21 5.21
C ASP A 9 -9.24 4.54 3.72
N GLY A 10 -9.99 3.93 2.77
CA GLY A 10 -9.91 4.24 1.34
C GLY A 10 -10.29 5.71 1.02
N LEU A 11 -11.31 6.26 1.71
CA LEU A 11 -11.66 7.66 1.57
C LEU A 11 -10.51 8.57 2.05
N MET A 12 -9.85 8.24 3.16
CA MET A 12 -8.74 9.04 3.67
C MET A 12 -7.48 8.94 2.78
N VAL A 13 -7.23 7.78 2.16
CA VAL A 13 -6.16 7.59 1.16
C VAL A 13 -6.35 8.55 -0.02
N PHE A 14 -7.59 8.74 -0.47
CA PHE A 14 -7.93 9.72 -1.51
C PHE A 14 -7.85 11.17 -0.99
N LEU A 15 -8.48 11.45 0.17
CA LEU A 15 -8.64 12.83 0.65
C LEU A 15 -7.32 13.50 1.00
N ILE A 16 -6.40 12.80 1.64
CA ILE A 16 -5.16 13.42 2.14
C ILE A 16 -4.32 14.03 1.02
N PRO A 17 -3.94 13.32 -0.06
CA PRO A 17 -3.16 13.93 -1.14
C PRO A 17 -3.94 15.01 -1.88
N VAL A 18 -5.25 14.83 -2.06
CA VAL A 18 -6.10 15.83 -2.73
C VAL A 18 -6.18 17.12 -1.93
N ILE A 19 -6.44 17.03 -0.62
CA ILE A 19 -6.57 18.22 0.25
C ILE A 19 -5.23 18.94 0.38
N VAL A 20 -4.15 18.20 0.64
CA VAL A 20 -2.82 18.82 0.79
C VAL A 20 -2.45 19.57 -0.47
N TYR A 21 -2.60 18.95 -1.65
CA TYR A 21 -2.31 19.63 -2.89
C TYR A 21 -3.27 20.78 -3.17
N GLN A 22 -4.58 20.64 -2.87
CA GLN A 22 -5.56 21.71 -3.04
C GLN A 22 -5.27 22.94 -2.19
N LEU A 23 -4.74 22.75 -0.99
CA LEU A 23 -4.44 23.83 -0.05
C LEU A 23 -3.06 24.46 -0.26
N THR A 24 -2.07 23.69 -0.67
CA THR A 24 -0.68 24.13 -0.81
C THR A 24 -0.27 24.43 -2.26
N THR A 25 -0.95 23.82 -3.25
CA THR A 25 -0.60 23.83 -4.67
C THR A 25 0.86 23.45 -4.94
N SER A 26 1.47 22.66 -4.02
CA SER A 26 2.88 22.34 -4.02
C SER A 26 3.13 20.83 -4.06
N ILE A 27 3.97 20.40 -5.01
CA ILE A 27 4.48 19.03 -5.11
C ILE A 27 5.39 18.71 -3.90
N GLU A 28 6.16 19.68 -3.43
CA GLU A 28 7.07 19.54 -2.30
C GLU A 28 6.31 19.15 -1.03
N TYR A 29 5.25 19.86 -0.69
CA TYR A 29 4.44 19.57 0.49
C TYR A 29 3.62 18.28 0.34
N SER A 30 3.19 17.92 -0.86
CA SER A 30 2.60 16.61 -1.15
C SER A 30 3.62 15.49 -0.91
N GLY A 31 4.86 15.67 -1.35
CA GLY A 31 5.98 14.77 -1.09
C GLY A 31 6.29 14.61 0.40
N LEU A 32 6.37 15.74 1.14
CA LEU A 32 6.58 15.72 2.59
C LEU A 32 5.46 14.96 3.33
N THR A 33 4.22 15.23 2.96
CA THR A 33 3.05 14.53 3.51
C THR A 33 3.17 13.03 3.28
N TYR A 34 3.53 12.61 2.08
CA TYR A 34 3.70 11.21 1.72
C TYR A 34 4.86 10.54 2.48
N ALA A 35 5.99 11.23 2.64
CA ALA A 35 7.10 10.74 3.45
C ALA A 35 6.69 10.51 4.91
N LEU A 36 5.99 11.47 5.51
CA LEU A 36 5.51 11.38 6.89
C LEU A 36 4.41 10.32 7.07
N TRP A 37 3.61 10.05 6.03
CA TRP A 37 2.63 8.97 6.04
C TRP A 37 3.29 7.59 6.21
N TRP A 38 4.35 7.34 5.45
CA TRP A 38 4.99 6.02 5.41
C TRP A 38 6.04 5.81 6.50
N LEU A 39 6.76 6.85 6.90
CA LEU A 39 7.90 6.73 7.81
C LEU A 39 7.55 6.12 9.18
N PRO A 40 6.55 6.61 9.94
CA PRO A 40 6.20 6.01 11.23
C PRO A 40 5.66 4.58 11.10
N ARG A 41 4.94 4.29 10.02
CA ARG A 41 4.39 2.97 9.73
C ARG A 41 5.47 1.89 9.67
N LEU A 42 6.62 2.16 9.05
CA LEU A 42 7.71 1.20 8.93
C LEU A 42 8.20 0.68 10.29
N PHE A 43 8.19 1.54 11.30
CA PHE A 43 8.65 1.18 12.64
C PHE A 43 7.54 0.58 13.52
N LEU A 44 6.30 0.99 13.33
CA LEU A 44 5.20 0.65 14.23
C LEU A 44 4.47 -0.66 13.85
N ILE A 45 4.39 -1.03 12.57
CA ILE A 45 3.70 -2.26 12.14
C ILE A 45 4.22 -3.52 12.86
N PRO A 46 5.53 -3.77 12.98
CA PRO A 46 6.01 -4.96 13.69
C PRO A 46 5.57 -5.01 15.16
N LEU A 47 5.40 -3.85 15.81
CA LEU A 47 4.97 -3.74 17.19
C LEU A 47 3.47 -4.03 17.37
N ILE A 48 2.64 -3.68 16.37
CA ILE A 48 1.19 -3.87 16.43
C ILE A 48 0.83 -5.34 16.59
N GLY A 49 1.43 -6.23 15.80
CA GLY A 49 1.21 -7.67 15.92
C GLY A 49 1.50 -8.17 17.34
N LYS A 50 2.63 -7.76 17.92
CA LYS A 50 3.01 -8.09 19.31
C LYS A 50 1.97 -7.58 20.32
N TYR A 51 1.51 -6.33 20.19
CA TYR A 51 0.53 -5.78 21.11
C TYR A 51 -0.86 -6.43 20.96
N ILE A 52 -1.28 -6.82 19.76
CA ILE A 52 -2.49 -7.60 19.55
C ILE A 52 -2.41 -8.95 20.23
N ASP A 53 -1.22 -9.57 20.26
CA ASP A 53 -1.02 -10.85 20.92
C ASP A 53 -0.97 -10.74 22.45
N THR A 54 -0.39 -9.69 22.99
CA THR A 54 -0.24 -9.49 24.45
C THR A 54 -1.45 -8.84 25.11
N LEU A 55 -2.00 -7.77 24.53
CA LEU A 55 -3.12 -6.99 25.10
C LEU A 55 -4.49 -7.46 24.58
N GLY A 56 -4.50 -8.19 23.48
CA GLY A 56 -5.72 -8.65 22.83
C GLY A 56 -6.25 -7.68 21.76
N ILE A 57 -7.17 -8.17 20.94
CA ILE A 57 -7.72 -7.44 19.78
C ILE A 57 -8.52 -6.21 20.22
N ARG A 58 -9.40 -6.37 21.24
CA ARG A 58 -10.35 -5.33 21.65
C ARG A 58 -9.69 -4.01 22.06
N PRO A 59 -8.74 -3.97 23.04
CA PRO A 59 -8.14 -2.70 23.46
C PRO A 59 -7.37 -2.04 22.32
N ILE A 60 -6.65 -2.82 21.52
CA ILE A 60 -5.84 -2.28 20.41
C ILE A 60 -6.74 -1.71 19.31
N ALA A 61 -7.86 -2.36 18.96
CA ALA A 61 -8.81 -1.84 17.98
C ALA A 61 -9.45 -0.52 18.48
N VAL A 62 -9.87 -0.45 19.74
CA VAL A 62 -10.47 0.76 20.32
C VAL A 62 -9.45 1.92 20.37
N ILE A 63 -8.22 1.66 20.78
CA ILE A 63 -7.14 2.67 20.79
C ILE A 63 -6.87 3.15 19.36
N SER A 64 -6.73 2.24 18.41
CA SER A 64 -6.45 2.57 17.02
C SER A 64 -7.55 3.46 16.41
N ASP A 65 -8.82 3.05 16.54
CA ASP A 65 -9.95 3.84 16.05
C ASP A 65 -10.07 5.16 16.79
N GLY A 66 -9.81 5.18 18.09
CA GLY A 66 -9.74 6.42 18.89
C GLY A 66 -8.70 7.40 18.37
N CYS A 67 -7.50 6.92 18.04
CA CYS A 67 -6.46 7.75 17.43
C CYS A 67 -6.88 8.29 16.04
N LYS A 68 -7.53 7.46 15.20
CA LYS A 68 -8.06 7.89 13.90
C LYS A 68 -9.15 8.97 14.06
N ILE A 69 -10.07 8.80 15.02
CA ILE A 69 -11.13 9.79 15.33
C ILE A 69 -10.50 11.12 15.76
N VAL A 70 -9.57 11.08 16.72
CA VAL A 70 -8.88 12.30 17.21
C VAL A 70 -8.14 12.98 16.06
N GLY A 71 -7.48 12.20 15.19
CA GLY A 71 -6.82 12.72 13.99
C GLY A 71 -7.79 13.42 13.04
N CYS A 72 -8.92 12.78 12.71
CA CYS A 72 -9.94 13.38 11.85
C CYS A 72 -10.52 14.67 12.48
N LEU A 73 -10.83 14.65 13.77
CA LEU A 73 -11.33 15.83 14.50
C LEU A 73 -10.29 16.96 14.52
N PHE A 74 -9.02 16.63 14.71
CA PHE A 74 -7.95 17.62 14.64
C PHE A 74 -7.91 18.30 13.27
N LEU A 75 -7.92 17.54 12.16
CA LEU A 75 -7.95 18.11 10.81
C LEU A 75 -9.20 18.95 10.55
N LEU A 76 -10.34 18.57 11.12
CA LEU A 76 -11.61 19.25 10.95
C LEU A 76 -11.66 20.58 11.68
N LEU A 77 -11.12 20.64 12.91
CA LEU A 77 -11.21 21.81 13.79
C LEU A 77 -10.05 22.80 13.61
N THR A 78 -8.91 22.33 13.09
CA THR A 78 -7.72 23.16 12.95
C THR A 78 -7.85 24.14 11.77
N HIS A 79 -7.44 25.39 12.01
CA HIS A 79 -7.20 26.38 10.97
C HIS A 79 -5.69 26.39 10.68
N PHE A 80 -5.32 25.96 9.49
CA PHE A 80 -3.93 25.91 9.09
C PHE A 80 -3.46 27.28 8.62
N THR A 81 -2.29 27.72 9.10
CA THR A 81 -1.71 29.03 8.80
C THR A 81 -0.50 28.96 7.88
N SER A 82 0.05 27.76 7.65
CA SER A 82 1.19 27.56 6.77
C SER A 82 1.13 26.20 6.06
N ASP A 83 1.71 26.14 4.87
CA ASP A 83 1.74 24.93 4.05
C ASP A 83 2.51 23.80 4.74
N LEU A 84 3.60 24.14 5.44
CA LEU A 84 4.36 23.19 6.23
C LEU A 84 3.49 22.54 7.33
N MET A 85 2.65 23.34 8.02
CA MET A 85 1.73 22.83 9.04
C MET A 85 0.69 21.89 8.42
N ILE A 86 0.18 22.21 7.23
CA ILE A 86 -0.72 21.35 6.48
C ILE A 86 -0.04 20.00 6.19
N ALA A 87 1.15 20.03 5.57
CA ALA A 87 1.87 18.82 5.16
C ALA A 87 2.19 17.91 6.36
N ILE A 88 2.69 18.47 7.45
CA ILE A 88 3.01 17.70 8.66
C ILE A 88 1.75 17.11 9.28
N SER A 89 0.69 17.89 9.45
CA SER A 89 -0.53 17.44 10.10
C SER A 89 -1.21 16.32 9.31
N PHE A 90 -1.42 16.51 8.02
CA PHE A 90 -2.02 15.51 7.16
C PHE A 90 -1.15 14.26 7.00
N GLY A 91 0.18 14.42 6.93
CA GLY A 91 1.12 13.30 6.85
C GLY A 91 1.11 12.43 8.11
N LEU A 92 1.17 13.03 9.29
CA LEU A 92 1.15 12.30 10.57
C LEU A 92 -0.21 11.62 10.81
N ILE A 93 -1.31 12.31 10.50
CA ILE A 93 -2.65 11.71 10.63
C ILE A 93 -2.85 10.61 9.60
N GLY A 94 -2.38 10.79 8.36
CA GLY A 94 -2.34 9.74 7.36
C GLY A 94 -1.56 8.51 7.84
N SER A 95 -0.44 8.71 8.52
CA SER A 95 0.31 7.62 9.15
C SER A 95 -0.51 6.89 10.21
N LEU A 96 -1.21 7.59 11.10
CA LEU A 96 -2.09 6.96 12.09
C LEU A 96 -3.18 6.12 11.42
N ILE A 97 -3.78 6.61 10.34
CA ILE A 97 -4.80 5.89 9.57
C ILE A 97 -4.21 4.63 8.92
N SER A 98 -3.05 4.76 8.29
CA SER A 98 -2.37 3.66 7.63
C SER A 98 -1.92 2.55 8.61
N ILE A 99 -1.42 2.95 9.78
CA ILE A 99 -1.08 2.05 10.89
C ILE A 99 -2.35 1.35 11.39
N GLY A 100 -3.42 2.11 11.59
CA GLY A 100 -4.70 1.57 12.03
C GLY A 100 -5.37 0.65 11.00
N ASN A 101 -5.21 0.89 9.69
CA ASN A 101 -5.64 -0.04 8.64
C ASN A 101 -4.92 -1.39 8.80
N SER A 102 -3.60 -1.37 8.93
CA SER A 102 -2.82 -2.58 9.15
C SER A 102 -3.24 -3.32 10.42
N GLN A 103 -3.50 -2.59 11.51
CA GLN A 103 -4.02 -3.14 12.75
C GLN A 103 -5.39 -3.80 12.55
N THR A 104 -6.29 -3.16 11.81
CA THR A 104 -7.61 -3.69 11.49
C THR A 104 -7.49 -5.02 10.75
N LEU A 105 -6.71 -5.08 9.68
CA LEU A 105 -6.51 -6.29 8.89
C LEU A 105 -5.94 -7.43 9.74
N ILE A 106 -4.87 -7.19 10.51
CA ILE A 106 -4.24 -8.19 11.41
C ILE A 106 -5.25 -8.68 12.45
N SER A 107 -6.05 -7.79 13.02
CA SER A 107 -7.07 -8.16 14.01
C SER A 107 -8.17 -9.04 13.43
N TYR A 108 -8.66 -8.73 12.23
CA TYR A 108 -9.68 -9.55 11.56
C TYR A 108 -9.11 -10.89 11.07
N GLU A 109 -7.87 -10.94 10.61
CA GLU A 109 -7.19 -12.22 10.31
C GLU A 109 -7.14 -13.11 11.56
N LYS A 110 -6.78 -12.54 12.71
CA LYS A 110 -6.75 -13.27 13.98
C LYS A 110 -8.14 -13.74 14.41
N ILE A 111 -9.18 -12.89 14.26
CA ILE A 111 -10.57 -13.27 14.53
C ILE A 111 -10.99 -14.43 13.63
N ILE A 112 -10.73 -14.36 12.33
CA ILE A 112 -11.05 -15.42 11.36
C ILE A 112 -10.33 -16.71 11.75
N ALA A 113 -9.04 -16.64 12.09
CA ALA A 113 -8.26 -17.80 12.49
C ALA A 113 -8.83 -18.51 13.74
N LEU A 114 -9.42 -17.74 14.67
CA LEU A 114 -9.95 -18.24 15.95
C LEU A 114 -11.39 -18.78 15.83
N ILE A 115 -12.24 -18.16 15.00
CA ILE A 115 -13.69 -18.43 15.00
C ILE A 115 -14.12 -19.21 13.76
N SER A 116 -13.45 -19.03 12.63
CA SER A 116 -13.95 -19.54 11.35
C SER A 116 -13.63 -21.01 11.13
N HIS A 117 -14.66 -21.78 10.76
CA HIS A 117 -14.50 -23.13 10.21
C HIS A 117 -14.10 -23.11 8.73
N HIS A 118 -14.43 -22.02 7.99
CA HIS A 118 -14.11 -21.82 6.58
C HIS A 118 -13.13 -20.66 6.40
N LYS A 119 -11.90 -20.83 6.91
CA LYS A 119 -10.89 -19.76 6.99
C LYS A 119 -10.59 -19.14 5.62
N GLU A 120 -10.37 -19.94 4.59
CA GLU A 120 -10.06 -19.47 3.24
C GLU A 120 -11.18 -18.58 2.67
N HIS A 121 -12.43 -19.00 2.84
CA HIS A 121 -13.58 -18.20 2.38
C HIS A 121 -13.63 -16.82 3.05
N HIS A 122 -13.43 -16.78 4.38
CA HIS A 122 -13.50 -15.51 5.13
C HIS A 122 -12.28 -14.62 4.90
N ILE A 123 -11.08 -15.18 4.70
CA ILE A 123 -9.89 -14.42 4.29
C ILE A 123 -10.10 -13.80 2.91
N ASN A 124 -10.65 -14.57 1.95
CA ASN A 124 -10.98 -14.06 0.62
C ASN A 124 -12.04 -12.95 0.68
N LEU A 125 -13.05 -13.11 1.55
CA LEU A 125 -14.07 -12.09 1.76
C LEU A 125 -13.46 -10.81 2.36
N MET A 126 -12.54 -10.93 3.31
CA MET A 126 -11.82 -9.80 3.90
C MET A 126 -11.01 -9.04 2.83
N SER A 127 -10.27 -9.76 1.98
CA SER A 127 -9.52 -9.15 0.87
C SER A 127 -10.45 -8.44 -0.14
N ARG A 128 -11.62 -9.03 -0.43
CA ARG A 128 -12.63 -8.37 -1.29
C ARG A 128 -13.16 -7.09 -0.66
N MET A 129 -13.39 -7.08 0.65
CA MET A 129 -13.83 -5.87 1.36
C MET A 129 -12.77 -4.78 1.34
N ASP A 130 -11.48 -5.14 1.43
CA ASP A 130 -10.36 -4.21 1.32
C ASP A 130 -10.34 -3.52 -0.06
N PHE A 131 -10.39 -4.30 -1.13
CA PHE A 131 -10.50 -3.74 -2.48
C PHE A 131 -11.76 -2.88 -2.70
N LEU A 132 -12.91 -3.31 -2.16
CA LEU A 132 -14.13 -2.52 -2.24
C LEU A 132 -14.01 -1.21 -1.47
N GLY A 133 -13.33 -1.19 -0.34
CA GLY A 133 -13.01 0.02 0.41
C GLY A 133 -12.17 1.00 -0.41
N MET A 134 -11.14 0.48 -1.11
CA MET A 134 -10.30 1.25 -2.02
C MET A 134 -11.03 1.79 -3.26
N ILE A 135 -12.17 1.21 -3.63
CA ILE A 135 -13.00 1.71 -4.75
C ILE A 135 -14.05 2.71 -4.23
N ILE A 136 -14.78 2.34 -3.19
CA ILE A 136 -15.93 3.11 -2.69
C ILE A 136 -15.47 4.38 -1.95
N GLY A 137 -14.36 4.32 -1.22
CA GLY A 137 -13.79 5.48 -0.54
C GLY A 137 -13.52 6.64 -1.49
N PRO A 138 -12.65 6.50 -2.49
CA PRO A 138 -12.39 7.53 -3.48
C PRO A 138 -13.63 7.93 -4.28
N PHE A 139 -14.55 6.99 -4.57
CA PHE A 139 -15.81 7.32 -5.24
C PHE A 139 -16.64 8.31 -4.43
N ILE A 140 -16.81 8.08 -3.12
CA ILE A 140 -17.46 9.04 -2.21
C ILE A 140 -16.72 10.38 -2.24
N GLY A 141 -15.39 10.35 -2.22
CA GLY A 141 -14.54 11.53 -2.29
C GLY A 141 -14.81 12.36 -3.55
N ILE A 142 -14.77 11.73 -4.73
CA ILE A 142 -15.02 12.41 -6.02
C ILE A 142 -16.38 13.09 -6.05
N VAL A 143 -17.42 12.38 -5.60
CA VAL A 143 -18.81 12.86 -5.68
C VAL A 143 -19.04 14.06 -4.76
N PHE A 144 -18.44 14.05 -3.57
CA PHE A 144 -18.77 15.02 -2.53
C PHE A 144 -17.67 16.04 -2.23
N ILE A 145 -16.49 16.00 -2.89
CA ILE A 145 -15.37 16.92 -2.61
C ILE A 145 -15.76 18.39 -2.81
N ASP A 146 -16.66 18.66 -3.75
CA ASP A 146 -17.13 20.02 -4.07
C ASP A 146 -17.98 20.63 -2.92
N LEU A 147 -18.48 19.82 -1.96
CA LEU A 147 -19.11 20.30 -0.73
C LEU A 147 -18.11 20.86 0.28
N GLY A 148 -16.82 20.58 0.08
CA GLY A 148 -15.72 20.98 0.95
C GLY A 148 -15.18 19.82 1.79
N TYR A 149 -13.85 19.74 1.85
CA TYR A 149 -13.16 18.63 2.49
C TYR A 149 -13.50 18.42 3.98
N LYS A 150 -13.85 19.49 4.70
CA LYS A 150 -14.24 19.40 6.11
C LYS A 150 -15.48 18.54 6.31
N TYR A 151 -16.46 18.65 5.43
CA TYR A 151 -17.66 17.79 5.50
C TYR A 151 -17.33 16.33 5.20
N LEU A 152 -16.42 16.09 4.27
CA LEU A 152 -15.98 14.75 3.92
C LEU A 152 -15.22 14.06 5.06
N LEU A 153 -14.45 14.80 5.88
CA LEU A 153 -13.73 14.25 7.05
C LEU A 153 -14.69 13.75 8.15
N VAL A 154 -15.94 14.17 8.16
CA VAL A 154 -16.96 13.67 9.11
C VAL A 154 -17.29 12.21 8.81
N ILE A 155 -17.30 11.79 7.54
CA ILE A 155 -17.67 10.43 7.13
C ILE A 155 -16.71 9.38 7.73
N PRO A 156 -15.39 9.45 7.51
CA PRO A 156 -14.47 8.50 8.13
C PRO A 156 -14.48 8.58 9.66
N CYS A 157 -14.61 9.78 10.23
CA CYS A 157 -14.72 9.96 11.67
C CYS A 157 -15.91 9.16 12.25
N LEU A 158 -17.08 9.23 11.61
CA LEU A 158 -18.28 8.46 12.01
C LEU A 158 -18.04 6.95 11.86
N PHE A 159 -17.44 6.49 10.79
CA PHE A 159 -17.18 5.06 10.58
C PHE A 159 -16.19 4.49 11.61
N TYR A 160 -15.13 5.23 11.93
CA TYR A 160 -14.21 4.85 13.01
C TYR A 160 -14.90 4.84 14.37
N PHE A 161 -15.76 5.81 14.64
CA PHE A 161 -16.53 5.88 15.87
C PHE A 161 -17.48 4.67 16.03
N ILE A 162 -18.21 4.33 14.97
CA ILE A 162 -19.10 3.15 14.97
C ILE A 162 -18.30 1.87 15.20
N ASN A 163 -17.12 1.74 14.59
CA ASN A 163 -16.26 0.56 14.78
C ASN A 163 -15.68 0.49 16.19
N ALA A 164 -15.25 1.62 16.76
CA ALA A 164 -14.78 1.68 18.15
C ALA A 164 -15.89 1.24 19.13
N ILE A 165 -17.13 1.71 18.94
CA ILE A 165 -18.30 1.29 19.72
C ILE A 165 -18.54 -0.21 19.57
N PHE A 166 -18.45 -0.73 18.34
CA PHE A 166 -18.62 -2.16 18.10
C PHE A 166 -17.61 -3.00 18.89
N PHE A 167 -16.33 -2.66 18.85
CA PHE A 167 -15.31 -3.37 19.61
C PHE A 167 -15.47 -3.16 21.12
N LEU A 168 -15.94 -2.01 21.55
CA LEU A 168 -16.12 -1.70 22.97
C LEU A 168 -17.27 -2.48 23.61
N PHE A 169 -18.41 -2.62 22.92
CA PHE A 169 -19.63 -3.14 23.51
C PHE A 169 -20.03 -4.52 22.99
N PHE A 170 -19.82 -4.81 21.71
CA PHE A 170 -20.35 -6.00 21.05
C PHE A 170 -19.30 -7.10 20.84
N TYR A 171 -18.03 -6.77 20.90
CA TYR A 171 -16.99 -7.78 20.78
C TYR A 171 -16.90 -8.61 22.06
N THR A 172 -17.54 -9.79 22.06
CA THR A 172 -17.45 -10.74 23.16
C THR A 172 -16.03 -11.25 23.31
N ARG A 173 -15.55 -11.35 24.54
CA ARG A 173 -14.21 -11.88 24.85
C ARG A 173 -14.09 -13.30 24.33
N ILE A 174 -13.43 -13.47 23.20
CA ILE A 174 -12.94 -14.76 22.77
C ILE A 174 -11.80 -15.09 23.74
N LYS A 175 -12.07 -16.05 24.65
CA LYS A 175 -11.00 -16.62 25.47
C LYS A 175 -10.05 -17.35 24.52
N VAL A 176 -8.95 -16.71 24.19
CA VAL A 176 -7.81 -17.38 23.57
C VAL A 176 -7.15 -18.18 24.68
N ASN A 177 -7.25 -19.50 24.62
CA ASN A 177 -6.34 -20.34 25.36
C ASN A 177 -4.95 -20.09 24.77
N THR A 178 -4.19 -19.25 25.46
CA THR A 178 -2.78 -18.98 25.16
C THR A 178 -1.91 -20.13 25.70
N GLU A 179 -2.32 -21.37 25.46
CA GLU A 179 -1.46 -22.51 25.73
C GLU A 179 -0.51 -22.70 24.55
N ASN A 180 0.76 -22.45 24.83
CA ASN A 180 1.93 -22.88 24.04
C ASN A 180 2.20 -22.19 22.70
N ILE A 181 2.38 -20.87 22.71
CA ILE A 181 3.37 -20.28 21.80
C ILE A 181 4.70 -20.28 22.56
N THR A 182 5.35 -21.42 22.55
CA THR A 182 6.78 -21.47 22.93
C THR A 182 7.52 -20.60 21.94
N ASN A 183 7.96 -19.44 22.43
CA ASN A 183 8.91 -18.56 21.77
C ASN A 183 10.26 -19.29 21.62
N SER A 184 10.37 -20.18 20.67
CA SER A 184 11.68 -20.57 20.14
C SER A 184 12.08 -19.52 19.10
N GLU A 185 12.19 -18.27 19.52
CA GLU A 185 12.93 -17.26 18.78
C GLU A 185 14.41 -17.59 18.94
N GLU A 186 14.95 -18.45 18.07
CA GLU A 186 16.35 -18.32 17.73
C GLU A 186 16.53 -16.90 17.18
N HIS A 187 17.14 -16.04 17.98
CA HIS A 187 17.61 -14.71 17.59
C HIS A 187 18.68 -14.85 16.50
N VAL A 188 18.28 -15.26 15.31
CA VAL A 188 19.16 -15.16 14.14
C VAL A 188 19.34 -13.67 13.87
N PHE A 189 20.56 -13.19 14.15
CA PHE A 189 20.94 -11.78 14.01
C PHE A 189 20.39 -11.19 12.71
N PHE A 190 19.75 -10.02 12.81
CA PHE A 190 19.23 -9.23 11.68
C PHE A 190 20.22 -9.14 10.51
N THR A 191 21.50 -8.96 10.81
CA THR A 191 22.59 -8.93 9.84
C THR A 191 22.71 -10.22 9.02
N LYS A 192 22.54 -11.41 9.61
CA LYS A 192 22.61 -12.68 8.88
C LYS A 192 21.48 -12.83 7.88
N LYS A 193 20.28 -12.31 8.20
CA LYS A 193 19.11 -12.34 7.29
C LYS A 193 19.31 -11.40 6.11
N ILE A 194 19.88 -10.21 6.35
CA ILE A 194 20.26 -9.29 5.27
C ILE A 194 21.26 -9.96 4.33
N ILE A 195 22.35 -10.53 4.88
CA ILE A 195 23.35 -11.23 4.09
C ILE A 195 22.72 -12.36 3.28
N TYR A 196 21.78 -13.11 3.86
CA TYR A 196 21.07 -14.18 3.15
C TYR A 196 20.29 -13.67 1.93
N ILE A 197 19.56 -12.54 2.07
CA ILE A 197 18.84 -11.93 0.93
C ILE A 197 19.81 -11.50 -0.17
N PHE A 198 20.89 -10.81 0.21
CA PHE A 198 21.89 -10.32 -0.76
C PHE A 198 22.72 -11.43 -1.39
N SER A 199 22.87 -12.58 -0.73
CA SER A 199 23.59 -13.74 -1.28
C SER A 199 22.76 -14.56 -2.28
N SER A 200 21.44 -14.39 -2.29
CA SER A 200 20.55 -15.06 -3.26
C SER A 200 20.17 -14.12 -4.40
N PRO A 201 20.69 -14.28 -5.63
CA PRO A 201 20.37 -13.39 -6.74
C PRO A 201 18.87 -13.28 -7.01
N ILE A 202 18.11 -14.39 -6.86
CA ILE A 202 16.65 -14.38 -7.05
C ILE A 202 15.96 -13.51 -6.00
N LEU A 203 16.33 -13.62 -4.72
CA LEU A 203 15.76 -12.80 -3.66
C LEU A 203 16.16 -11.32 -3.84
N LEU A 204 17.43 -11.06 -4.16
CA LEU A 204 17.95 -9.73 -4.38
C LEU A 204 17.18 -9.01 -5.50
N PHE A 205 17.10 -9.62 -6.69
CA PHE A 205 16.40 -9.01 -7.82
C PHE A 205 14.89 -8.90 -7.57
N SER A 206 14.30 -9.83 -6.79
CA SER A 206 12.90 -9.70 -6.38
C SER A 206 12.65 -8.45 -5.53
N VAL A 207 13.58 -8.10 -4.64
CA VAL A 207 13.52 -6.88 -3.83
C VAL A 207 13.63 -5.64 -4.71
N PHE A 208 14.58 -5.61 -5.66
CA PHE A 208 14.74 -4.45 -6.54
C PHE A 208 13.55 -4.24 -7.48
N ILE A 209 12.92 -5.32 -8.01
CA ILE A 209 11.68 -5.20 -8.80
C ILE A 209 10.57 -4.56 -7.94
N ALA A 210 10.42 -5.03 -6.69
CA ALA A 210 9.42 -4.48 -5.80
C ALA A 210 9.72 -3.02 -5.41
N ILE A 211 10.99 -2.65 -5.20
CA ILE A 211 11.43 -1.27 -4.97
C ILE A 211 11.06 -0.39 -6.18
N GLY A 212 11.38 -0.82 -7.42
CA GLY A 212 11.03 -0.05 -8.61
C GLY A 212 9.52 0.14 -8.77
N ASN A 213 8.73 -0.91 -8.56
CA ASN A 213 7.27 -0.84 -8.61
C ASN A 213 6.70 0.08 -7.54
N ASN A 214 7.14 -0.05 -6.29
CA ASN A 214 6.69 0.80 -5.18
C ASN A 214 7.14 2.26 -5.36
N MET A 215 8.34 2.49 -5.94
CA MET A 215 8.80 3.83 -6.27
C MET A 215 7.88 4.49 -7.30
N PHE A 216 7.50 3.76 -8.36
CA PHE A 216 6.59 4.26 -9.39
C PHE A 216 5.20 4.56 -8.81
N ASP A 217 4.64 3.63 -8.03
CA ASP A 217 3.33 3.82 -7.40
C ASP A 217 3.38 4.97 -6.38
N GLY A 218 4.43 5.04 -5.58
CA GLY A 218 4.62 6.12 -4.63
C GLY A 218 4.73 7.50 -5.27
N LEU A 219 5.30 7.60 -6.48
CA LEU A 219 5.29 8.84 -7.25
C LEU A 219 3.87 9.22 -7.71
N ILE A 220 3.08 8.25 -8.16
CA ILE A 220 1.67 8.51 -8.53
C ILE A 220 0.84 8.89 -7.29
N GLU A 221 1.00 8.19 -6.19
CA GLU A 221 0.27 8.46 -4.95
C GLU A 221 0.62 9.84 -4.35
N SER A 222 1.88 10.25 -4.41
CA SER A 222 2.34 11.50 -3.81
C SER A 222 2.17 12.73 -4.70
N SER A 223 2.22 12.55 -6.03
CA SER A 223 2.22 13.68 -6.99
C SER A 223 1.15 13.57 -8.08
N GLY A 224 0.31 12.54 -8.07
CA GLY A 224 -0.73 12.33 -9.09
C GLY A 224 -1.74 13.48 -9.15
N THR A 225 -2.05 14.12 -8.03
CA THR A 225 -2.88 15.33 -7.98
C THR A 225 -2.24 16.50 -8.74
N ALA A 226 -0.93 16.69 -8.59
CA ALA A 226 -0.18 17.70 -9.32
C ALA A 226 -0.10 17.42 -10.83
N LEU A 227 0.06 16.15 -11.21
CA LEU A 227 0.06 15.74 -12.62
C LEU A 227 -1.29 16.03 -13.29
N ILE A 228 -2.40 15.77 -12.60
CA ILE A 228 -3.74 16.05 -13.11
C ILE A 228 -3.97 17.54 -13.28
N ASP A 229 -3.58 18.34 -12.29
CA ASP A 229 -3.77 19.78 -12.31
C ASP A 229 -2.82 20.49 -13.30
N GLN A 230 -1.52 20.31 -13.13
CA GLN A 230 -0.51 21.09 -13.87
C GLN A 230 -0.23 20.57 -15.28
N VAL A 231 -0.36 19.25 -15.53
CA VAL A 231 -0.02 18.65 -16.82
C VAL A 231 -1.26 18.39 -17.67
N MET A 232 -2.32 17.86 -17.05
CA MET A 232 -3.55 17.52 -17.77
C MET A 232 -4.55 18.66 -17.77
N ASN A 233 -4.35 19.71 -16.95
CA ASN A 233 -5.26 20.85 -16.75
C ASN A 233 -6.69 20.41 -16.42
N LEU A 234 -6.81 19.43 -15.52
CA LEU A 234 -8.09 18.86 -15.10
C LEU A 234 -8.34 19.08 -13.61
N PRO A 235 -9.60 19.11 -13.17
CA PRO A 235 -9.94 19.18 -11.74
C PRO A 235 -9.27 18.07 -10.93
N ILE A 236 -8.66 18.43 -9.79
CA ILE A 236 -7.89 17.54 -8.91
C ILE A 236 -8.70 16.32 -8.47
N LYS A 237 -10.03 16.43 -8.37
CA LYS A 237 -10.92 15.32 -8.00
C LYS A 237 -10.81 14.10 -8.92
N TYR A 238 -10.35 14.26 -10.15
CA TYR A 238 -10.12 13.13 -11.07
C TYR A 238 -8.99 12.19 -10.60
N TYR A 239 -8.18 12.62 -9.63
CA TYR A 239 -7.21 11.73 -8.98
C TYR A 239 -7.87 10.44 -8.42
N GLY A 240 -9.07 10.56 -7.88
CA GLY A 240 -9.79 9.39 -7.36
C GLY A 240 -10.10 8.29 -8.37
N PHE A 241 -10.15 8.62 -9.67
CA PHE A 241 -10.27 7.57 -10.70
C PHE A 241 -9.04 6.68 -10.79
N ILE A 242 -7.86 7.19 -10.45
CA ILE A 242 -6.62 6.41 -10.42
C ILE A 242 -6.74 5.32 -9.35
N ASP A 243 -7.20 5.68 -8.14
CA ASP A 243 -7.39 4.74 -7.03
C ASP A 243 -8.49 3.70 -7.33
N ILE A 244 -9.62 4.16 -7.90
CA ILE A 244 -10.72 3.26 -8.29
C ILE A 244 -10.24 2.23 -9.31
N VAL A 245 -9.51 2.69 -10.32
CA VAL A 245 -8.97 1.83 -11.38
C VAL A 245 -7.93 0.87 -10.81
N ALA A 246 -7.05 1.32 -9.93
CA ALA A 246 -6.09 0.46 -9.25
C ALA A 246 -6.79 -0.67 -8.48
N GLY A 247 -7.87 -0.36 -7.76
CA GLY A 247 -8.67 -1.34 -7.05
C GLY A 247 -9.31 -2.38 -8.00
N ILE A 248 -9.99 -1.92 -9.04
CA ILE A 248 -10.68 -2.79 -10.02
C ILE A 248 -9.66 -3.70 -10.73
N PHE A 249 -8.58 -3.12 -11.27
CA PHE A 249 -7.59 -3.88 -12.05
C PHE A 249 -6.67 -4.71 -11.16
N GLY A 250 -6.52 -4.36 -9.88
CA GLY A 250 -5.91 -5.23 -8.87
C GLY A 250 -6.69 -6.53 -8.71
N VAL A 251 -8.02 -6.45 -8.54
CA VAL A 251 -8.90 -7.64 -8.46
C VAL A 251 -8.84 -8.45 -9.74
N LEU A 252 -9.04 -7.81 -10.89
CA LEU A 252 -8.98 -8.48 -12.20
C LEU A 252 -7.63 -9.16 -12.43
N GLY A 253 -6.53 -8.51 -12.04
CA GLY A 253 -5.19 -9.07 -12.12
C GLY A 253 -5.03 -10.36 -11.32
N THR A 254 -5.63 -10.45 -10.12
CA THR A 254 -5.55 -11.68 -9.32
C THR A 254 -6.29 -12.86 -9.98
N TYR A 255 -7.47 -12.62 -10.56
CA TYR A 255 -8.22 -13.65 -11.29
C TYR A 255 -7.46 -14.09 -12.54
N LEU A 256 -6.96 -13.14 -13.31
CA LEU A 256 -6.21 -13.43 -14.54
C LEU A 256 -4.90 -14.17 -14.24
N TYR A 257 -4.19 -13.80 -13.18
CA TYR A 257 -3.01 -14.52 -12.72
C TYR A 257 -3.35 -15.97 -12.36
N SER A 258 -4.41 -16.21 -11.57
CA SER A 258 -4.82 -17.54 -11.14
C SER A 258 -5.18 -18.43 -12.33
N TYR A 259 -5.79 -17.86 -13.37
CA TYR A 259 -6.08 -18.56 -14.61
C TYR A 259 -4.82 -18.89 -15.42
N LEU A 260 -3.97 -17.90 -15.66
CA LEU A 260 -2.77 -18.06 -16.50
C LEU A 260 -1.70 -18.95 -15.85
N ASN A 261 -1.57 -18.92 -14.52
CA ASN A 261 -0.60 -19.74 -13.80
C ASN A 261 -0.83 -21.26 -13.95
N GLN A 262 -2.02 -21.69 -14.43
CA GLN A 262 -2.30 -23.08 -14.72
C GLN A 262 -1.71 -23.55 -16.07
N TYR A 263 -1.45 -22.62 -17.00
CA TYR A 263 -1.06 -22.93 -18.37
C TYR A 263 0.34 -22.41 -18.74
N ILE A 264 0.86 -21.43 -17.99
CA ILE A 264 2.08 -20.70 -18.33
C ILE A 264 3.13 -20.91 -17.25
N SER A 265 4.37 -21.24 -17.64
CA SER A 265 5.46 -21.40 -16.70
C SER A 265 5.82 -20.08 -16.00
N ARG A 266 6.38 -20.15 -14.80
CA ARG A 266 6.76 -19.01 -13.98
C ARG A 266 7.74 -18.06 -14.66
N VAL A 267 8.67 -18.60 -15.45
CA VAL A 267 9.62 -17.80 -16.23
C VAL A 267 8.87 -16.94 -17.24
N TRP A 268 7.92 -17.52 -17.96
CA TRP A 268 7.09 -16.77 -18.90
C TRP A 268 6.16 -15.76 -18.21
N LEU A 269 5.56 -16.13 -17.07
CA LEU A 269 4.77 -15.17 -16.27
C LEU A 269 5.62 -14.00 -15.79
N THR A 270 6.89 -14.23 -15.42
CA THR A 270 7.82 -13.16 -15.07
C THR A 270 8.12 -12.27 -16.28
N ILE A 271 8.39 -12.87 -17.46
CA ILE A 271 8.65 -12.10 -18.68
C ILE A 271 7.44 -11.23 -19.04
N ILE A 272 6.24 -11.82 -19.06
CA ILE A 272 4.99 -11.13 -19.35
C ILE A 272 4.75 -9.98 -18.36
N SER A 273 4.92 -10.22 -17.05
CA SER A 273 4.69 -9.20 -16.03
C SER A 273 5.64 -8.02 -16.16
N ILE A 274 6.96 -8.28 -16.32
CA ILE A 274 7.95 -7.21 -16.48
C ILE A 274 7.72 -6.43 -17.77
N SER A 275 7.38 -7.11 -18.87
CA SER A 275 7.08 -6.46 -20.15
C SER A 275 5.82 -5.57 -20.03
N ILE A 276 4.75 -6.06 -19.41
CA ILE A 276 3.54 -5.29 -19.19
C ILE A 276 3.86 -4.03 -18.34
N ILE A 277 4.54 -4.20 -17.20
CA ILE A 277 4.88 -3.08 -16.31
C ILE A 277 5.71 -2.03 -17.07
N THR A 278 6.80 -2.46 -17.71
CA THR A 278 7.73 -1.50 -18.34
C THR A 278 7.11 -0.79 -19.53
N ILE A 279 6.37 -1.50 -20.39
CA ILE A 279 5.73 -0.89 -21.56
C ILE A 279 4.63 0.06 -21.11
N SER A 280 3.71 -0.37 -20.23
CA SER A 280 2.59 0.47 -19.80
C SER A 280 3.06 1.70 -18.99
N SER A 281 4.03 1.52 -18.08
CA SER A 281 4.60 2.65 -17.33
C SER A 281 5.37 3.63 -18.23
N SER A 282 6.08 3.13 -19.25
CA SER A 282 6.75 4.00 -20.23
C SER A 282 5.74 4.78 -21.07
N LEU A 283 4.68 4.14 -21.56
CA LEU A 283 3.61 4.81 -22.29
C LEU A 283 2.92 5.88 -21.44
N LEU A 284 2.72 5.59 -20.14
CA LEU A 284 2.16 6.57 -19.20
C LEU A 284 3.03 7.82 -19.10
N VAL A 285 4.35 7.67 -19.03
CA VAL A 285 5.29 8.81 -18.99
C VAL A 285 5.30 9.57 -20.31
N PHE A 286 5.23 8.87 -21.46
CA PHE A 286 5.24 9.51 -22.76
C PHE A 286 3.94 10.28 -23.08
N PHE A 287 2.77 9.74 -22.71
CA PHE A 287 1.45 10.31 -23.02
C PHE A 287 0.80 10.99 -21.80
N GLN A 288 1.60 11.69 -21.04
CA GLN A 288 1.27 12.29 -19.75
C GLN A 288 0.12 13.32 -19.78
N SER A 289 -0.15 13.93 -20.91
CA SER A 289 -1.19 14.97 -21.04
C SER A 289 -2.63 14.44 -21.18
N SER A 290 -2.78 13.14 -21.47
CA SER A 290 -4.09 12.51 -21.65
C SER A 290 -4.48 11.65 -20.46
N ILE A 291 -5.49 12.07 -19.69
CA ILE A 291 -6.00 11.30 -18.56
C ILE A 291 -6.48 9.91 -18.95
N MET A 292 -7.09 9.76 -20.13
CA MET A 292 -7.58 8.45 -20.60
C MET A 292 -6.42 7.47 -20.81
N ILE A 293 -5.35 7.92 -21.49
CA ILE A 293 -4.17 7.09 -21.74
C ILE A 293 -3.46 6.80 -20.40
N PHE A 294 -3.35 7.82 -19.54
CA PHE A 294 -2.77 7.67 -18.21
C PHE A 294 -3.48 6.58 -17.41
N ILE A 295 -4.82 6.65 -17.30
CA ILE A 295 -5.62 5.67 -16.55
C ILE A 295 -5.50 4.27 -17.15
N ILE A 296 -5.60 4.13 -18.48
CA ILE A 296 -5.49 2.83 -19.14
C ILE A 296 -4.10 2.23 -18.93
N CYS A 297 -3.04 3.01 -19.13
CA CYS A 297 -1.68 2.54 -18.92
C CYS A 297 -1.42 2.18 -17.45
N TYR A 298 -1.95 2.96 -16.50
CA TYR A 298 -1.84 2.66 -15.08
C TYR A 298 -2.58 1.36 -14.74
N ALA A 299 -3.82 1.19 -15.21
CA ALA A 299 -4.61 -0.02 -15.06
C ALA A 299 -3.85 -1.28 -15.54
N VAL A 300 -3.28 -1.21 -16.74
CA VAL A 300 -2.49 -2.30 -17.33
C VAL A 300 -1.23 -2.57 -16.50
N SER A 301 -0.56 -1.52 -16.00
CA SER A 301 0.62 -1.67 -15.14
C SER A 301 0.28 -2.40 -13.84
N ILE A 302 -0.88 -2.13 -13.22
CA ILE A 302 -1.36 -2.81 -12.01
C ILE A 302 -1.53 -4.31 -12.25
N ILE A 303 -2.09 -4.74 -13.39
CA ILE A 303 -2.16 -6.18 -13.73
C ILE A 303 -0.76 -6.79 -13.74
N GLY A 304 0.19 -6.13 -14.41
CA GLY A 304 1.59 -6.59 -14.45
C GLY A 304 2.21 -6.69 -13.06
N LYS A 305 1.98 -5.69 -12.18
CA LYS A 305 2.47 -5.68 -10.79
C LYS A 305 1.86 -6.79 -9.96
N VAL A 306 0.57 -7.10 -10.12
CA VAL A 306 -0.10 -8.23 -9.47
C VAL A 306 0.54 -9.55 -9.91
N PHE A 307 0.81 -9.72 -11.20
CA PHE A 307 1.50 -10.92 -11.71
C PHE A 307 2.89 -11.06 -11.12
N SER A 308 3.69 -10.00 -11.20
CA SER A 308 5.03 -9.95 -10.61
C SER A 308 4.99 -10.27 -9.12
N GLY A 309 4.12 -9.61 -8.36
CA GLY A 309 3.98 -9.79 -6.91
C GLY A 309 3.67 -11.22 -6.51
N ASN A 310 2.77 -11.91 -7.22
CA ASN A 310 2.42 -13.29 -6.97
C ASN A 310 3.58 -14.24 -7.30
N VAL A 311 4.24 -14.08 -8.45
CA VAL A 311 5.43 -14.88 -8.82
C VAL A 311 6.53 -14.70 -7.77
N LEU A 312 6.85 -13.46 -7.38
CA LEU A 312 7.89 -13.17 -6.40
C LEU A 312 7.55 -13.72 -5.00
N ARG A 313 6.27 -13.77 -4.64
CA ARG A 313 5.82 -14.40 -3.39
C ARG A 313 6.06 -15.90 -3.40
N ILE A 314 5.72 -16.59 -4.49
CA ILE A 314 5.94 -18.03 -4.63
C ILE A 314 7.43 -18.34 -4.60
N LEU A 315 8.26 -17.60 -5.33
CA LEU A 315 9.71 -17.77 -5.34
C LEU A 315 10.31 -17.60 -3.92
N ARG A 316 9.81 -16.67 -3.14
CA ARG A 316 10.23 -16.51 -1.72
C ARG A 316 9.92 -17.75 -0.90
N ILE A 317 8.71 -18.28 -1.01
CA ILE A 317 8.29 -19.47 -0.25
C ILE A 317 9.14 -20.70 -0.62
N GLU A 318 9.56 -20.82 -1.87
CA GLU A 318 10.39 -21.95 -2.33
C GLU A 318 11.88 -21.84 -1.99
N ILE A 319 12.39 -20.61 -1.91
CA ILE A 319 13.82 -20.38 -1.70
C ILE A 319 14.16 -20.28 -0.22
N ILE A 320 13.27 -19.69 0.57
CA ILE A 320 13.53 -19.43 1.99
C ILE A 320 13.13 -20.65 2.81
N PRO A 321 14.04 -21.20 3.65
CA PRO A 321 13.71 -22.29 4.56
C PRO A 321 12.52 -21.94 5.47
N ILE A 322 11.64 -22.91 5.72
CA ILE A 322 10.37 -22.70 6.42
C ILE A 322 10.54 -22.09 7.82
N ASN A 323 11.62 -22.45 8.53
CA ASN A 323 11.97 -21.92 9.84
C ASN A 323 12.42 -20.43 9.82
N GLN A 324 12.79 -19.90 8.67
CA GLN A 324 13.22 -18.51 8.50
C GLN A 324 12.26 -17.70 7.61
N LEU A 325 11.23 -18.35 7.03
CA LEU A 325 10.36 -17.76 6.04
C LEU A 325 9.67 -16.49 6.55
N ALA A 326 9.07 -16.52 7.73
CA ALA A 326 8.37 -15.36 8.28
C ALA A 326 9.32 -14.18 8.51
N SER A 327 10.48 -14.43 9.11
CA SER A 327 11.42 -13.38 9.49
C SER A 327 12.19 -12.78 8.31
N VAL A 328 12.51 -13.59 7.29
CA VAL A 328 13.14 -13.09 6.05
C VAL A 328 12.12 -12.38 5.17
N SER A 329 10.88 -12.90 5.07
CA SER A 329 9.81 -12.25 4.32
C SER A 329 9.43 -10.89 4.91
N SER A 330 9.34 -10.76 6.23
CA SER A 330 9.07 -9.45 6.87
C SER A 330 10.17 -8.43 6.57
N LEU A 331 11.43 -8.87 6.55
CA LEU A 331 12.55 -8.01 6.19
C LEU A 331 12.49 -7.58 4.70
N ILE A 332 12.13 -8.49 3.80
CA ILE A 332 11.91 -8.18 2.38
C ILE A 332 10.79 -7.14 2.23
N ILE A 333 9.68 -7.30 2.95
CA ILE A 333 8.57 -6.34 2.92
C ILE A 333 9.03 -4.98 3.42
N LEU A 334 9.80 -4.94 4.51
CA LEU A 334 10.36 -3.70 5.03
C LEU A 334 11.26 -3.01 4.00
N LEU A 335 12.20 -3.74 3.39
CA LEU A 335 13.09 -3.22 2.36
C LEU A 335 12.31 -2.67 1.15
N ASN A 336 11.26 -3.37 0.73
CA ASN A 336 10.41 -2.95 -0.38
C ASN A 336 9.63 -1.66 -0.07
N GLN A 337 9.21 -1.46 1.18
CA GLN A 337 8.44 -0.29 1.59
C GLN A 337 9.30 0.91 1.99
N MET A 338 10.59 0.70 2.31
CA MET A 338 11.50 1.81 2.64
C MET A 338 11.63 2.85 1.53
N ILE A 339 11.40 2.47 0.27
CA ILE A 339 11.46 3.40 -0.85
C ILE A 339 10.35 4.46 -0.80
N LEU A 340 9.21 4.17 -0.17
CA LEU A 340 8.06 5.07 -0.17
C LEU A 340 8.32 6.40 0.56
N PRO A 341 8.82 6.42 1.81
CA PRO A 341 9.21 7.70 2.43
C PRO A 341 10.39 8.37 1.72
N ILE A 342 11.29 7.59 1.07
CA ILE A 342 12.38 8.16 0.28
C ILE A 342 11.83 8.91 -0.93
N VAL A 343 10.84 8.36 -1.65
CA VAL A 343 10.15 9.02 -2.77
C VAL A 343 9.56 10.35 -2.30
N GLY A 344 8.82 10.35 -1.19
CA GLY A 344 8.25 11.57 -0.63
C GLY A 344 9.32 12.61 -0.27
N GLY A 345 10.43 12.16 0.33
CA GLY A 345 11.58 13.02 0.63
C GLY A 345 12.25 13.58 -0.63
N LEU A 346 12.45 12.76 -1.67
CA LEU A 346 13.01 13.22 -2.94
C LEU A 346 12.14 14.28 -3.60
N LEU A 347 10.82 14.13 -3.57
CA LEU A 347 9.89 15.14 -4.08
C LEU A 347 9.93 16.42 -3.25
N PHE A 348 10.03 16.32 -1.93
CA PHE A 348 10.15 17.48 -1.05
C PHE A 348 11.40 18.33 -1.36
N PHE A 349 12.52 17.69 -1.69
CA PHE A 349 13.78 18.37 -2.04
C PHE A 349 13.92 18.71 -3.53
N SER A 350 12.96 18.34 -4.39
CA SER A 350 13.05 18.49 -5.85
C SER A 350 12.62 19.85 -6.41
N THR A 351 12.48 20.88 -5.60
CA THR A 351 12.08 22.24 -6.04
C THR A 351 10.70 22.34 -6.73
N GLY A 352 9.83 21.35 -6.53
CA GLY A 352 8.44 21.38 -7.02
C GLY A 352 8.25 21.25 -8.53
N GLU A 353 9.27 20.89 -9.29
CA GLU A 353 9.17 20.74 -10.73
C GLU A 353 8.56 19.40 -11.14
N VAL A 354 7.56 19.45 -12.02
CA VAL A 354 6.96 18.26 -12.64
C VAL A 354 8.01 17.39 -13.35
N THR A 355 9.03 18.00 -13.91
CA THR A 355 10.16 17.31 -14.57
C THR A 355 10.85 16.31 -13.65
N ALA A 356 10.99 16.65 -12.35
CA ALA A 356 11.58 15.74 -11.37
C ALA A 356 10.74 14.46 -11.18
N ILE A 357 9.40 14.57 -11.22
CA ILE A 357 8.51 13.40 -11.13
C ILE A 357 8.80 12.43 -12.28
N TYR A 358 8.90 12.93 -13.51
CA TYR A 358 9.15 12.09 -14.68
C TYR A 358 10.54 11.44 -14.67
N ILE A 359 11.56 12.18 -14.24
CA ILE A 359 12.90 11.61 -14.08
C ILE A 359 12.87 10.46 -13.08
N LEU A 360 12.22 10.64 -11.94
CA LEU A 360 12.10 9.60 -10.92
C LEU A 360 11.25 8.41 -11.42
N MET A 361 10.19 8.64 -12.21
CA MET A 361 9.42 7.57 -12.85
C MET A 361 10.27 6.76 -13.83
N VAL A 362 11.08 7.41 -14.66
CA VAL A 362 12.00 6.73 -15.59
C VAL A 362 13.04 5.90 -14.82
N ILE A 363 13.58 6.42 -13.72
CA ILE A 363 14.49 5.68 -12.83
C ILE A 363 13.78 4.44 -12.27
N ALA A 364 12.55 4.57 -11.79
CA ALA A 364 11.76 3.46 -11.24
C ALA A 364 11.50 2.36 -12.29
N ILE A 365 11.15 2.77 -13.52
CA ILE A 365 10.97 1.85 -14.66
C ILE A 365 12.30 1.15 -14.98
N GLY A 366 13.41 1.89 -15.01
CA GLY A 366 14.75 1.35 -15.25
C GLY A 366 15.16 0.31 -14.21
N ILE A 367 14.93 0.59 -12.92
CA ILE A 367 15.19 -0.37 -11.83
C ILE A 367 14.36 -1.64 -12.03
N THR A 368 13.05 -1.52 -12.30
CA THR A 368 12.17 -2.68 -12.53
C THR A 368 12.62 -3.49 -13.74
N PHE A 369 12.95 -2.83 -14.86
CA PHE A 369 13.35 -3.49 -16.12
C PHE A 369 14.67 -4.25 -15.96
N ILE A 370 15.71 -3.57 -15.48
CA ILE A 370 17.04 -4.18 -15.30
C ILE A 370 16.97 -5.35 -14.33
N SER A 371 16.34 -5.15 -13.18
CA SER A 371 16.18 -6.20 -12.17
C SER A 371 15.33 -7.36 -12.68
N GLY A 372 14.31 -7.07 -13.51
CA GLY A 372 13.50 -8.07 -14.18
C GLY A 372 14.30 -8.97 -15.12
N ILE A 373 15.14 -8.38 -15.97
CA ILE A 373 16.05 -9.13 -16.86
C ILE A 373 17.00 -10.02 -16.04
N LEU A 374 17.63 -9.46 -15.00
CA LEU A 374 18.56 -10.20 -14.16
C LEU A 374 17.87 -11.35 -13.40
N LEU A 375 16.63 -11.16 -12.96
CA LEU A 375 15.83 -12.21 -12.35
C LEU A 375 15.54 -13.33 -13.35
N ILE A 376 15.10 -13.00 -14.57
CA ILE A 376 14.80 -13.98 -15.63
C ILE A 376 16.07 -14.81 -15.98
N MET A 377 17.22 -14.16 -16.08
CA MET A 377 18.48 -14.83 -16.31
C MET A 377 18.85 -15.79 -15.16
N SER A 378 18.60 -15.37 -13.91
CA SER A 378 18.86 -16.17 -12.72
C SER A 378 17.95 -17.40 -12.62
N LEU A 379 16.66 -17.25 -12.99
CA LEU A 379 15.68 -18.36 -13.05
C LEU A 379 16.05 -19.39 -14.11
N LYS A 380 16.47 -18.95 -15.30
CA LYS A 380 16.90 -19.85 -16.39
C LYS A 380 18.16 -20.65 -16.01
N ARG A 381 19.11 -20.04 -15.27
CA ARG A 381 20.35 -20.71 -14.83
C ARG A 381 20.08 -21.80 -13.77
N LYS A 382 19.08 -21.64 -12.91
CA LYS A 382 18.76 -22.62 -11.87
C LYS A 382 17.97 -23.83 -12.38
N GLY A 383 17.55 -23.85 -13.66
CA GLY A 383 16.82 -24.97 -14.25
C GLY A 383 15.54 -25.29 -13.48
N THR A 384 14.78 -24.26 -13.05
CA THR A 384 13.49 -24.48 -12.38
C THR A 384 12.61 -25.34 -13.29
N PRO A 385 12.10 -26.51 -12.84
CA PRO A 385 11.22 -27.35 -13.65
C PRO A 385 10.02 -26.54 -14.08
N SER A 386 9.66 -26.68 -15.33
CA SER A 386 8.52 -26.09 -16.04
C SER A 386 7.20 -26.40 -15.36
#